data_ae7899d6c74f0d15643527cfaafd015c
#
_entry.id   ae7899d6c74f0d15643527cfaafd015c
#
_cell.length_a   1.000
_cell.length_b   1.000
_cell.length_c   1.000
_cell.angle_alpha   90.00
_cell.angle_beta   90.00
_cell.angle_gamma   90.00
#
_symmetry.space_group_name_H-M   'P 1'
#
loop_
_entity.id
_entity.type
_entity.pdbx_description
1 polymer ?
#
loop_
_entity_poly.entity_id
_entity_poly.type
_entity_poly.pdbx_seq_one_letter_code
_entity_poly.pdbx_strand_id
1 'polypeptide(L)'
;MTMEYKSNYEKVTEDWKKRFLDMDQERLIERFQLNHDGQWLYLRYLGQQLKLSRTSGKVLFADREEIPEFDTVITVYNMFYYAKEHPAASGELVPFRLVKRVYPFERAYQKQILEPFARLFSGHVKELREACEKLGGTKLPQGDAGYRIPVYPYFDMAVLFWDRDDEFEAQGNMLFDSNITDFVHEENVVCIAADAVRYLSRAAGLEEMKILSLIHI
;
A
#
# COMPACT_ATOMS: atom_id res chain seq x y z
N MET A 1 -22.65 -32.62 -3.06
CA MET A 1 -22.53 -31.20 -2.67
C MET A 1 -21.12 -31.03 -2.11
N THR A 2 -20.14 -30.77 -2.99
CA THR A 2 -18.74 -30.57 -2.63
C THR A 2 -18.62 -29.22 -1.89
N MET A 3 -18.29 -29.26 -0.60
CA MET A 3 -17.89 -28.05 0.11
C MET A 3 -16.57 -27.58 -0.51
N GLU A 4 -16.62 -26.51 -1.28
CA GLU A 4 -15.43 -25.81 -1.76
C GLU A 4 -14.69 -25.24 -0.55
N TYR A 5 -13.48 -25.72 -0.34
CA TYR A 5 -12.63 -25.29 0.80
C TYR A 5 -12.08 -23.91 0.48
N LYS A 6 -12.75 -22.86 0.96
CA LYS A 6 -12.24 -21.48 0.82
C LYS A 6 -10.94 -21.32 1.58
N SER A 7 -9.94 -20.71 0.94
CA SER A 7 -8.69 -20.34 1.59
C SER A 7 -8.95 -19.33 2.73
N ASN A 8 -8.04 -19.23 3.69
CA ASN A 8 -8.17 -18.22 4.75
C ASN A 8 -8.25 -16.80 4.17
N TYR A 9 -7.49 -16.50 3.12
CA TYR A 9 -7.54 -15.22 2.41
C TYR A 9 -8.92 -14.89 1.85
N GLU A 10 -9.60 -15.90 1.24
CA GLU A 10 -10.97 -15.73 0.73
C GLU A 10 -11.96 -15.45 1.85
N LYS A 11 -11.86 -16.17 2.98
CA LYS A 11 -12.73 -15.95 4.15
C LYS A 11 -12.58 -14.53 4.69
N VAL A 12 -11.34 -14.08 4.89
CA VAL A 12 -11.03 -12.72 5.38
C VAL A 12 -11.55 -11.67 4.41
N THR A 13 -11.34 -11.85 3.11
CA THR A 13 -11.86 -10.93 2.09
C THR A 13 -13.39 -10.84 2.13
N GLU A 14 -14.09 -11.97 2.25
CA GLU A 14 -15.56 -12.00 2.35
C GLU A 14 -16.07 -11.34 3.62
N ASP A 15 -15.38 -11.49 4.75
CA ASP A 15 -15.76 -10.83 6.00
C ASP A 15 -15.55 -9.31 5.92
N TRP A 16 -14.49 -8.84 5.27
CA TRP A 16 -14.27 -7.41 5.03
C TRP A 16 -15.28 -6.82 4.05
N LYS A 17 -15.67 -7.54 3.00
CA LYS A 17 -16.77 -7.13 2.10
C LYS A 17 -18.07 -6.91 2.87
N LYS A 18 -18.44 -7.84 3.75
CA LYS A 18 -19.65 -7.69 4.59
C LYS A 18 -19.55 -6.45 5.46
N ARG A 19 -18.43 -6.27 6.18
CA ARG A 19 -18.20 -5.07 7.00
C ARG A 19 -18.33 -3.78 6.19
N PHE A 20 -17.75 -3.73 4.99
CA PHE A 20 -17.86 -2.57 4.12
C PHE A 20 -19.32 -2.29 3.71
N LEU A 21 -20.07 -3.34 3.34
CA LEU A 21 -21.48 -3.20 2.94
C LEU A 21 -22.39 -2.73 4.08
N ASP A 22 -21.99 -2.99 5.33
CA ASP A 22 -22.71 -2.52 6.55
C ASP A 22 -22.32 -1.08 6.94
N MET A 23 -21.30 -0.46 6.30
CA MET A 23 -20.92 0.93 6.57
C MET A 23 -21.87 1.92 5.90
N ASP A 24 -22.01 3.09 6.50
CA ASP A 24 -22.64 4.26 5.87
C ASP A 24 -21.76 4.79 4.74
N GLN A 25 -22.05 4.36 3.51
CA GLN A 25 -21.27 4.69 2.34
C GLN A 25 -21.36 6.16 1.94
N GLU A 26 -22.48 6.83 2.19
CA GLU A 26 -22.61 8.28 1.94
C GLU A 26 -21.67 9.06 2.86
N ARG A 27 -21.60 8.67 4.14
CA ARG A 27 -20.62 9.25 5.07
C ARG A 27 -19.18 8.99 4.67
N LEU A 28 -18.85 7.82 4.09
CA LEU A 28 -17.52 7.54 3.55
C LEU A 28 -17.19 8.44 2.36
N ILE A 29 -18.15 8.64 1.45
CA ILE A 29 -18.00 9.53 0.29
C ILE A 29 -17.68 10.95 0.75
N GLU A 30 -18.47 11.49 1.68
CA GLU A 30 -18.26 12.84 2.22
C GLU A 30 -16.91 12.96 2.94
N ARG A 31 -16.60 12.00 3.82
CA ARG A 31 -15.41 12.01 4.67
C ARG A 31 -14.12 11.94 3.87
N PHE A 32 -14.07 11.11 2.84
CA PHE A 32 -12.90 10.88 2.00
C PHE A 32 -12.99 11.60 0.65
N GLN A 33 -14.02 12.42 0.43
CA GLN A 33 -14.26 13.13 -0.84
C GLN A 33 -14.09 12.21 -2.06
N LEU A 34 -14.70 11.02 -1.98
CA LEU A 34 -14.55 10.00 -3.00
C LEU A 34 -15.33 10.38 -4.25
N ASN A 35 -14.69 10.23 -5.41
CA ASN A 35 -15.43 10.18 -6.66
C ASN A 35 -16.30 8.93 -6.67
N HIS A 36 -17.54 9.06 -7.13
CA HIS A 36 -18.48 7.94 -7.17
C HIS A 36 -19.49 8.09 -8.29
N ASP A 37 -20.08 6.97 -8.66
CA ASP A 37 -21.35 6.89 -9.40
C ASP A 37 -22.34 6.01 -8.63
N GLY A 38 -23.48 5.68 -9.20
CA GLY A 38 -24.50 4.86 -8.54
C GLY A 38 -24.02 3.44 -8.18
N GLN A 39 -22.96 2.96 -8.79
CA GLN A 39 -22.46 1.58 -8.68
C GLN A 39 -21.11 1.47 -8.00
N TRP A 40 -20.22 2.45 -8.16
CA TRP A 40 -18.82 2.39 -7.75
C TRP A 40 -18.39 3.59 -6.93
N LEU A 41 -17.47 3.33 -5.97
CA LEU A 41 -16.61 4.34 -5.35
C LEU A 41 -15.23 4.24 -6.00
N TYR A 42 -14.64 5.38 -6.35
CA TYR A 42 -13.33 5.45 -6.99
C TYR A 42 -12.30 6.02 -6.03
N LEU A 43 -11.12 5.40 -5.98
CA LEU A 43 -10.01 5.83 -5.14
C LEU A 43 -8.67 5.62 -5.84
N ARG A 44 -7.70 6.45 -5.49
CA ARG A 44 -6.32 6.30 -5.95
C ARG A 44 -5.48 5.72 -4.81
N TYR A 45 -4.70 4.69 -5.11
CA TYR A 45 -3.81 4.02 -4.17
C TYR A 45 -2.49 3.68 -4.84
N LEU A 46 -1.35 4.21 -4.34
CA LEU A 46 0.00 4.00 -4.87
C LEU A 46 0.06 4.09 -6.41
N GLY A 47 -0.50 5.16 -6.97
CA GLY A 47 -0.57 5.38 -8.41
C GLY A 47 -1.65 4.60 -9.15
N GLN A 48 -2.24 3.56 -8.55
CA GLN A 48 -3.30 2.76 -9.16
C GLN A 48 -4.66 3.45 -9.01
N GLN A 49 -5.50 3.35 -10.04
CA GLN A 49 -6.91 3.73 -9.95
C GLN A 49 -7.72 2.47 -9.59
N LEU A 50 -8.39 2.52 -8.47
CA LEU A 50 -9.22 1.43 -7.97
C LEU A 50 -10.70 1.84 -7.99
N LYS A 51 -11.58 0.84 -8.14
CA LYS A 51 -13.03 0.99 -7.97
C LYS A 51 -13.56 -0.05 -7.00
N LEU A 52 -14.45 0.36 -6.11
CA LEU A 52 -15.07 -0.46 -5.08
C LEU A 52 -16.58 -0.50 -5.30
N SER A 53 -17.13 -1.69 -5.53
CA SER A 53 -18.56 -1.86 -5.77
C SER A 53 -19.39 -1.55 -4.52
N ARG A 54 -20.35 -0.66 -4.66
CA ARG A 54 -21.27 -0.25 -3.59
C ARG A 54 -22.24 -1.34 -3.17
N THR A 55 -22.50 -2.30 -4.04
CA THR A 55 -23.49 -3.38 -3.80
C THR A 55 -22.88 -4.71 -3.46
N SER A 56 -21.67 -5.00 -3.95
CA SER A 56 -20.99 -6.29 -3.70
C SER A 56 -19.73 -6.17 -2.83
N GLY A 57 -19.25 -4.96 -2.59
CA GLY A 57 -17.99 -4.72 -1.90
C GLY A 57 -16.75 -5.11 -2.70
N LYS A 58 -16.88 -5.57 -3.94
CA LYS A 58 -15.75 -6.04 -4.75
C LYS A 58 -14.81 -4.89 -5.12
N VAL A 59 -13.52 -5.06 -4.89
CA VAL A 59 -12.46 -4.12 -5.31
C VAL A 59 -11.87 -4.58 -6.63
N LEU A 60 -11.73 -3.66 -7.59
CA LEU A 60 -11.12 -3.91 -8.89
C LEU A 60 -10.18 -2.75 -9.25
N PHE A 61 -9.22 -3.00 -10.13
CA PHE A 61 -8.59 -1.90 -10.86
C PHE A 61 -9.64 -1.21 -11.74
N ALA A 62 -9.58 0.12 -11.83
CA ALA A 62 -10.61 0.88 -12.57
C ALA A 62 -10.43 0.79 -14.10
N ASP A 63 -9.21 0.60 -14.55
CA ASP A 63 -8.81 0.50 -15.96
C ASP A 63 -8.91 -0.93 -16.54
N ARG A 64 -9.08 -1.94 -15.68
CA ARG A 64 -9.19 -3.36 -16.05
C ARG A 64 -10.07 -4.13 -15.06
N GLU A 65 -10.71 -5.21 -15.50
CA GLU A 65 -11.63 -6.01 -14.66
C GLU A 65 -10.89 -7.04 -13.77
N GLU A 66 -9.71 -6.66 -13.26
CA GLU A 66 -8.87 -7.50 -12.42
C GLU A 66 -9.01 -7.11 -10.95
N ILE A 67 -8.97 -8.12 -10.08
CA ILE A 67 -8.94 -7.94 -8.63
C ILE A 67 -7.47 -7.67 -8.25
N PRO A 68 -7.21 -6.59 -7.48
CA PRO A 68 -5.88 -6.37 -6.92
C PRO A 68 -5.45 -7.50 -5.97
N GLU A 69 -4.19 -7.50 -5.60
CA GLU A 69 -3.66 -8.41 -4.61
C GLU A 69 -4.36 -8.27 -3.26
N PHE A 70 -4.31 -9.35 -2.48
CA PHE A 70 -4.96 -9.43 -1.17
C PHE A 70 -4.59 -8.24 -0.26
N ASP A 71 -3.30 -7.88 -0.16
CA ASP A 71 -2.84 -6.77 0.68
C ASP A 71 -3.50 -5.45 0.27
N THR A 72 -3.57 -5.16 -1.05
CA THR A 72 -4.25 -3.98 -1.59
C THR A 72 -5.73 -3.97 -1.22
N VAL A 73 -6.43 -5.10 -1.44
CA VAL A 73 -7.86 -5.22 -1.15
C VAL A 73 -8.14 -4.98 0.34
N ILE A 74 -7.35 -5.60 1.21
CA ILE A 74 -7.52 -5.44 2.66
C ILE A 74 -7.16 -4.03 3.12
N THR A 75 -6.13 -3.41 2.54
CA THR A 75 -5.74 -2.03 2.87
C THR A 75 -6.84 -1.03 2.51
N VAL A 76 -7.55 -1.23 1.40
CA VAL A 76 -8.71 -0.40 1.02
C VAL A 76 -9.81 -0.48 2.08
N TYR A 77 -10.21 -1.68 2.50
CA TYR A 77 -11.24 -1.82 3.53
C TYR A 77 -10.79 -1.27 4.88
N ASN A 78 -9.53 -1.50 5.23
CA ASN A 78 -8.95 -1.03 6.49
C ASN A 78 -8.96 0.49 6.60
N MET A 79 -8.64 1.21 5.52
CA MET A 79 -8.70 2.66 5.50
C MET A 79 -10.11 3.14 5.85
N PHE A 80 -11.16 2.57 5.25
CA PHE A 80 -12.54 2.98 5.53
C PHE A 80 -12.99 2.64 6.95
N TYR A 81 -12.52 1.52 7.50
CA TYR A 81 -12.95 1.01 8.80
C TYR A 81 -12.20 1.65 9.97
N TYR A 82 -10.87 1.75 9.89
CA TYR A 82 -10.02 2.18 11.00
C TYR A 82 -9.69 3.67 11.01
N ALA A 83 -9.86 4.37 9.89
CA ALA A 83 -9.56 5.79 9.87
C ALA A 83 -10.38 6.53 10.94
N LYS A 84 -9.72 7.44 11.65
CA LYS A 84 -10.38 8.33 12.61
C LYS A 84 -11.44 9.20 11.92
N GLU A 85 -12.35 9.76 12.68
CA GLU A 85 -13.41 10.65 12.17
C GLU A 85 -12.85 11.79 11.31
N HIS A 86 -11.77 12.41 11.78
CA HIS A 86 -11.06 13.50 11.09
C HIS A 86 -9.58 13.14 10.99
N PRO A 87 -9.21 12.21 10.09
CA PRO A 87 -7.82 11.82 9.95
C PRO A 87 -7.06 12.95 9.26
N ALA A 88 -5.89 13.28 9.79
CA ALA A 88 -5.02 14.30 9.20
C ALA A 88 -3.58 13.79 9.11
N ALA A 89 -3.03 13.84 7.91
CA ALA A 89 -1.60 13.59 7.73
C ALA A 89 -0.81 14.66 8.48
N SER A 90 0.29 14.24 9.10
CA SER A 90 1.22 15.15 9.76
C SER A 90 2.07 15.92 8.75
N GLY A 91 2.31 15.33 7.58
CA GLY A 91 3.30 15.79 6.60
C GLY A 91 4.75 15.44 6.97
N GLU A 92 4.98 14.96 8.20
CA GLU A 92 6.28 14.47 8.67
C GLU A 92 6.45 12.99 8.33
N LEU A 93 7.51 12.68 7.57
CA LEU A 93 7.84 11.31 7.20
C LEU A 93 8.89 10.73 8.14
N VAL A 94 8.55 9.61 8.78
CA VAL A 94 9.39 8.92 9.76
C VAL A 94 9.71 7.49 9.33
N PRO A 95 10.86 6.92 9.72
CA PRO A 95 11.15 5.50 9.51
C PRO A 95 10.09 4.61 10.15
N PHE A 96 9.88 3.42 9.57
CA PHE A 96 8.87 2.44 10.04
C PHE A 96 8.87 2.27 11.56
N ARG A 97 10.04 2.07 12.19
CA ARG A 97 10.18 1.87 13.65
C ARG A 97 9.64 3.01 14.52
N LEU A 98 9.47 4.22 13.95
CA LEU A 98 8.93 5.39 14.66
C LEU A 98 7.44 5.58 14.45
N VAL A 99 6.82 4.79 13.58
CA VAL A 99 5.35 4.74 13.45
C VAL A 99 4.77 4.08 14.70
N LYS A 100 3.63 4.58 15.16
CA LYS A 100 2.98 4.05 16.38
C LYS A 100 2.57 2.59 16.21
N ARG A 101 2.86 1.75 17.21
CA ARG A 101 2.42 0.35 17.36
C ARG A 101 2.94 -0.65 16.30
N VAL A 102 3.83 -0.26 15.41
CA VAL A 102 4.36 -1.18 14.38
C VAL A 102 5.49 -2.09 14.87
N TYR A 103 5.98 -1.90 16.08
CA TYR A 103 7.12 -2.66 16.64
C TYR A 103 7.02 -4.18 16.48
N PRO A 104 5.87 -4.84 16.64
CA PRO A 104 5.78 -6.29 16.43
C PRO A 104 6.12 -6.74 15.00
N PHE A 105 5.97 -5.86 14.03
CA PHE A 105 6.15 -6.14 12.60
C PHE A 105 7.55 -5.75 12.09
N GLU A 106 8.39 -5.07 12.87
CA GLU A 106 9.67 -4.50 12.41
C GLU A 106 10.60 -5.54 11.81
N ARG A 107 10.74 -6.72 12.45
CA ARG A 107 11.60 -7.79 11.92
C ARG A 107 11.10 -8.37 10.60
N ALA A 108 9.80 -8.54 10.48
CA ALA A 108 9.18 -9.04 9.25
C ALA A 108 9.30 -8.00 8.12
N TYR A 109 9.01 -6.73 8.40
CA TYR A 109 9.19 -5.61 7.50
C TYR A 109 10.63 -5.54 6.96
N GLN A 110 11.64 -5.59 7.84
CA GLN A 110 13.04 -5.55 7.43
C GLN A 110 13.38 -6.72 6.49
N LYS A 111 13.07 -7.97 6.89
CA LYS A 111 13.51 -9.18 6.19
C LYS A 111 12.69 -9.49 4.92
N GLN A 112 11.41 -9.18 4.93
CA GLN A 112 10.50 -9.60 3.86
C GLN A 112 10.17 -8.47 2.89
N ILE A 113 10.50 -7.23 3.23
CA ILE A 113 10.22 -6.06 2.38
C ILE A 113 11.48 -5.28 2.05
N LEU A 114 12.18 -4.71 3.04
CA LEU A 114 13.31 -3.83 2.77
C LEU A 114 14.52 -4.54 2.15
N GLU A 115 14.95 -5.68 2.74
CA GLU A 115 16.08 -6.44 2.18
C GLU A 115 15.79 -6.94 0.75
N PRO A 116 14.61 -7.53 0.46
CA PRO A 116 14.23 -7.89 -0.89
C PRO A 116 14.11 -6.69 -1.85
N PHE A 117 13.55 -5.56 -1.39
CA PHE A 117 13.50 -4.32 -2.17
C PHE A 117 14.90 -3.86 -2.59
N ALA A 118 15.85 -3.82 -1.63
CA ALA A 118 17.23 -3.43 -1.91
C ALA A 118 17.90 -4.36 -2.94
N ARG A 119 17.70 -5.69 -2.80
CA ARG A 119 18.26 -6.67 -3.78
C ARG A 119 17.63 -6.53 -5.16
N LEU A 120 16.31 -6.32 -5.23
CA LEU A 120 15.59 -6.20 -6.49
C LEU A 120 16.07 -5.03 -7.32
N PHE A 121 16.28 -3.87 -6.68
CA PHE A 121 16.65 -2.65 -7.38
C PHE A 121 18.16 -2.39 -7.44
N SER A 122 19.00 -3.28 -6.88
CA SER A 122 20.46 -3.18 -7.00
C SER A 122 20.90 -3.24 -8.47
N GLY A 123 21.57 -2.18 -8.94
CA GLY A 123 21.91 -1.98 -10.34
C GLY A 123 20.79 -1.46 -11.24
N HIS A 124 19.60 -1.15 -10.68
CA HIS A 124 18.40 -0.71 -11.40
C HIS A 124 17.88 0.67 -10.92
N VAL A 125 18.80 1.56 -10.55
CA VAL A 125 18.47 2.93 -10.05
C VAL A 125 17.60 3.71 -11.05
N LYS A 126 17.92 3.59 -12.34
CA LYS A 126 17.18 4.30 -13.39
C LYS A 126 15.75 3.81 -13.47
N GLU A 127 15.56 2.50 -13.50
CA GLU A 127 14.25 1.85 -13.55
C GLU A 127 13.42 2.18 -12.30
N LEU A 128 14.05 2.24 -11.11
CA LEU A 128 13.40 2.64 -9.88
C LEU A 128 12.92 4.09 -9.93
N ARG A 129 13.74 5.01 -10.44
CA ARG A 129 13.36 6.43 -10.58
C ARG A 129 12.15 6.57 -11.49
N GLU A 130 12.20 5.94 -12.68
CA GLU A 130 11.09 5.95 -13.64
C GLU A 130 9.82 5.31 -13.05
N ALA A 131 9.95 4.24 -12.27
CA ALA A 131 8.83 3.60 -11.58
C ALA A 131 8.21 4.52 -10.52
N CYS A 132 9.03 5.19 -9.70
CA CYS A 132 8.54 6.15 -8.72
C CYS A 132 7.75 7.30 -9.39
N GLU A 133 8.24 7.82 -10.52
CA GLU A 133 7.56 8.87 -11.29
C GLU A 133 6.22 8.38 -11.86
N LYS A 134 6.16 7.14 -12.37
CA LYS A 134 4.92 6.51 -12.85
C LYS A 134 3.87 6.35 -11.73
N LEU A 135 4.30 6.13 -10.49
CA LEU A 135 3.41 6.08 -9.33
C LEU A 135 2.98 7.48 -8.84
N GLY A 136 3.42 8.55 -9.51
CA GLY A 136 3.13 9.94 -9.14
C GLY A 136 4.09 10.50 -8.10
N GLY A 137 5.26 9.89 -7.95
CA GLY A 137 6.29 10.31 -7.02
C GLY A 137 6.95 11.62 -7.40
N THR A 138 7.31 12.41 -6.39
CA THR A 138 8.13 13.62 -6.50
C THR A 138 9.51 13.38 -5.92
N LYS A 139 10.55 13.82 -6.64
CA LYS A 139 11.94 13.56 -6.28
C LYS A 139 12.32 14.22 -4.96
N LEU A 140 13.08 13.48 -4.14
CA LEU A 140 13.74 13.93 -2.92
C LEU A 140 15.26 13.96 -3.11
N PRO A 141 16.00 14.76 -2.32
CA PRO A 141 17.45 14.86 -2.48
C PRO A 141 18.26 13.70 -1.89
N GLN A 142 17.63 12.80 -1.12
CA GLN A 142 18.30 11.69 -0.43
C GLN A 142 18.46 10.46 -1.34
N GLY A 143 19.60 9.79 -1.22
CA GLY A 143 19.91 8.55 -1.91
C GLY A 143 20.17 8.69 -3.41
N ASP A 144 20.45 7.58 -4.05
CA ASP A 144 20.55 7.48 -5.51
C ASP A 144 19.16 7.55 -6.15
N ALA A 145 18.15 7.03 -5.49
CA ALA A 145 16.74 7.26 -5.81
C ALA A 145 15.96 7.58 -4.54
N GLY A 146 15.54 8.84 -4.38
CA GLY A 146 14.67 9.29 -3.31
C GLY A 146 13.40 9.90 -3.89
N TYR A 147 12.23 9.40 -3.46
CA TYR A 147 10.94 9.88 -3.95
C TYR A 147 9.89 9.88 -2.84
N ARG A 148 9.09 10.94 -2.81
CA ARG A 148 7.84 11.01 -2.04
C ARG A 148 6.72 10.53 -2.95
N ILE A 149 5.99 9.49 -2.55
CA ILE A 149 4.95 8.83 -3.34
C ILE A 149 3.63 8.96 -2.61
N PRO A 150 2.55 9.46 -3.27
CA PRO A 150 1.21 9.44 -2.69
C PRO A 150 0.74 8.00 -2.45
N VAL A 151 0.43 7.64 -1.20
CA VAL A 151 -0.21 6.35 -0.87
C VAL A 151 -1.69 6.42 -1.21
N TYR A 152 -2.36 7.40 -0.60
CA TYR A 152 -3.69 7.87 -0.94
C TYR A 152 -3.64 9.39 -1.19
N PRO A 153 -4.70 10.03 -1.69
CA PRO A 153 -4.73 11.49 -1.79
C PRO A 153 -4.54 12.23 -0.46
N TYR A 154 -4.58 11.51 0.66
CA TYR A 154 -4.60 12.05 2.02
C TYR A 154 -3.25 12.02 2.70
N PHE A 155 -2.35 11.12 2.32
CA PHE A 155 -1.01 11.01 2.91
C PHE A 155 -0.02 10.31 1.96
N ASP A 156 1.25 10.62 2.18
CA ASP A 156 2.37 10.15 1.39
C ASP A 156 3.24 9.16 2.16
N MET A 157 4.08 8.46 1.43
CA MET A 157 5.26 7.77 1.94
C MET A 157 6.50 8.26 1.18
N ALA A 158 7.70 7.93 1.65
CA ALA A 158 8.91 8.09 0.86
C ALA A 158 9.60 6.74 0.66
N VAL A 159 10.20 6.60 -0.52
CA VAL A 159 11.11 5.52 -0.86
C VAL A 159 12.49 6.12 -1.05
N LEU A 160 13.46 5.58 -0.33
CA LEU A 160 14.86 5.99 -0.38
C LEU A 160 15.70 4.76 -0.74
N PHE A 161 16.60 4.92 -1.69
CA PHE A 161 17.44 3.83 -2.17
C PHE A 161 18.86 4.32 -2.41
N TRP A 162 19.83 3.54 -1.95
CA TRP A 162 21.25 3.69 -2.22
C TRP A 162 21.72 2.42 -2.92
N ASP A 163 22.31 2.56 -4.09
CA ASP A 163 22.80 1.41 -4.83
C ASP A 163 24.08 0.86 -4.19
N ARG A 164 24.45 -0.34 -4.60
CA ARG A 164 25.71 -0.94 -4.19
C ARG A 164 26.89 -0.20 -4.79
N ASP A 165 27.98 -0.18 -4.06
CA ASP A 165 29.28 0.25 -4.52
C ASP A 165 30.34 -0.83 -4.21
N ASP A 166 31.63 -0.47 -4.26
CA ASP A 166 32.74 -1.41 -4.01
C ASP A 166 32.86 -1.84 -2.53
N GLU A 167 32.24 -1.11 -1.61
CA GLU A 167 32.35 -1.31 -0.16
C GLU A 167 31.02 -1.78 0.47
N PHE A 168 29.88 -1.38 -0.08
CA PHE A 168 28.56 -1.59 0.52
C PHE A 168 27.56 -2.21 -0.45
N GLU A 169 26.76 -3.14 0.06
CA GLU A 169 25.59 -3.65 -0.63
C GLU A 169 24.49 -2.58 -0.75
N ALA A 170 23.60 -2.74 -1.75
CA ALA A 170 22.47 -1.85 -1.91
C ALA A 170 21.58 -1.79 -0.67
N GLN A 171 21.09 -0.60 -0.35
CA GLN A 171 20.23 -0.36 0.80
C GLN A 171 18.96 0.38 0.38
N GLY A 172 17.86 0.01 1.03
CA GLY A 172 16.58 0.69 0.87
C GLY A 172 16.01 1.13 2.21
N ASN A 173 15.23 2.18 2.19
CA ASN A 173 14.43 2.59 3.33
C ASN A 173 13.08 3.13 2.85
N MET A 174 12.06 3.03 3.70
CA MET A 174 10.76 3.65 3.46
C MET A 174 10.37 4.47 4.67
N LEU A 175 9.91 5.68 4.41
CA LEU A 175 9.40 6.58 5.43
C LEU A 175 7.89 6.72 5.27
N PHE A 176 7.19 6.84 6.38
CA PHE A 176 5.73 6.90 6.44
C PHE A 176 5.29 8.16 7.17
N ASP A 177 4.14 8.70 6.81
CA ASP A 177 3.56 9.80 7.58
C ASP A 177 3.43 9.38 9.06
N SER A 178 3.89 10.22 9.98
CA SER A 178 3.91 9.89 11.42
C SER A 178 2.51 9.66 12.00
N ASN A 179 1.46 10.13 11.31
CA ASN A 179 0.05 9.90 11.63
C ASN A 179 -0.63 8.83 10.75
N ILE A 180 0.13 8.01 10.00
CA ILE A 180 -0.45 6.98 9.11
C ILE A 180 -1.46 6.06 9.84
N THR A 181 -1.24 5.78 11.13
CA THR A 181 -2.16 4.99 11.96
C THR A 181 -3.46 5.72 12.34
N ASP A 182 -3.63 6.96 11.93
CA ASP A 182 -4.91 7.66 11.98
C ASP A 182 -5.80 7.31 10.77
N PHE A 183 -5.22 6.71 9.73
CA PHE A 183 -5.90 6.29 8.50
C PHE A 183 -6.07 4.77 8.39
N VAL A 184 -5.12 3.98 8.85
CA VAL A 184 -5.12 2.51 8.73
C VAL A 184 -4.68 1.85 10.04
N HIS A 185 -5.02 0.57 10.20
CA HIS A 185 -4.48 -0.24 11.30
C HIS A 185 -2.95 -0.39 11.15
N GLU A 186 -2.25 -0.48 12.27
CA GLU A 186 -0.77 -0.59 12.29
C GLU A 186 -0.22 -1.75 11.43
N GLU A 187 -0.91 -2.88 11.38
CA GLU A 187 -0.53 -4.02 10.53
C GLU A 187 -0.57 -3.66 9.03
N ASN A 188 -1.50 -2.81 8.61
CA ASN A 188 -1.60 -2.39 7.20
C ASN A 188 -0.47 -1.46 6.74
N VAL A 189 0.29 -0.87 7.66
CA VAL A 189 1.50 -0.12 7.26
C VAL A 189 2.50 -1.03 6.56
N VAL A 190 2.60 -2.29 7.00
CA VAL A 190 3.45 -3.31 6.35
C VAL A 190 2.89 -3.70 4.98
N CYS A 191 1.57 -3.82 4.85
CA CYS A 191 0.92 -4.11 3.56
C CYS A 191 1.14 -2.99 2.55
N ILE A 192 1.05 -1.72 2.99
CA ILE A 192 1.36 -0.55 2.15
C ILE A 192 2.80 -0.61 1.64
N ALA A 193 3.76 -0.97 2.51
CA ALA A 193 5.15 -1.14 2.09
C ALA A 193 5.33 -2.28 1.08
N ALA A 194 4.67 -3.42 1.29
CA ALA A 194 4.68 -4.56 0.36
C ALA A 194 4.09 -4.19 -1.00
N ASP A 195 2.94 -3.49 -1.00
CA ASP A 195 2.30 -3.01 -2.21
C ASP A 195 3.16 -1.98 -2.95
N ALA A 196 3.83 -1.08 -2.22
CA ALA A 196 4.76 -0.12 -2.83
C ALA A 196 5.88 -0.84 -3.61
N VAL A 197 6.52 -1.86 -3.00
CA VAL A 197 7.54 -2.65 -3.71
C VAL A 197 6.95 -3.38 -4.92
N ARG A 198 5.78 -3.97 -4.79
CA ARG A 198 5.10 -4.69 -5.87
C ARG A 198 4.78 -3.76 -7.05
N TYR A 199 4.19 -2.60 -6.79
CA TYR A 199 3.84 -1.66 -7.87
C TYR A 199 5.07 -0.98 -8.46
N LEU A 200 6.12 -0.74 -7.67
CA LEU A 200 7.40 -0.25 -8.19
C LEU A 200 8.07 -1.29 -9.09
N SER A 201 8.11 -2.58 -8.71
CA SER A 201 8.70 -3.63 -9.55
C SER A 201 7.97 -3.79 -10.87
N ARG A 202 6.62 -3.78 -10.86
CA ARG A 202 5.80 -3.80 -12.08
C ARG A 202 6.06 -2.59 -12.98
N ALA A 203 6.08 -1.40 -12.40
CA ALA A 203 6.31 -0.16 -13.14
C ALA A 203 7.73 -0.08 -13.73
N ALA A 204 8.71 -0.71 -13.07
CA ALA A 204 10.09 -0.86 -13.53
C ALA A 204 10.26 -1.96 -14.59
N GLY A 205 9.27 -2.85 -14.79
CA GLY A 205 9.38 -4.01 -15.67
C GLY A 205 10.31 -5.11 -15.15
N LEU A 206 10.54 -5.14 -13.82
CA LEU A 206 11.30 -6.18 -13.14
C LEU A 206 10.39 -7.33 -12.70
N GLU A 207 10.98 -8.53 -12.51
CA GLU A 207 10.21 -9.68 -12.00
C GLU A 207 9.59 -9.35 -10.64
N GLU A 208 8.29 -9.66 -10.51
CA GLU A 208 7.60 -9.48 -9.24
C GLU A 208 8.20 -10.36 -8.15
N MET A 209 8.58 -9.73 -7.07
CA MET A 209 8.87 -10.47 -5.85
C MET A 209 7.59 -11.10 -5.30
N LYS A 210 7.65 -12.40 -5.01
CA LYS A 210 6.61 -13.07 -4.21
C LYS A 210 6.70 -12.61 -2.76
N ILE A 211 6.18 -11.43 -2.47
CA ILE A 211 6.01 -10.98 -1.09
C ILE A 211 4.78 -11.70 -0.56
N LEU A 212 4.99 -12.58 0.41
CA LEU A 212 3.87 -13.21 1.13
C LEU A 212 3.17 -12.14 1.97
N SER A 213 1.84 -12.16 1.98
CA SER A 213 1.08 -11.26 2.87
C SER A 213 1.51 -11.47 4.31
N LEU A 214 1.81 -10.36 5.01
CA LEU A 214 2.22 -10.35 6.41
C LEU A 214 1.04 -10.19 7.36
N ILE A 215 -0.18 -10.11 6.83
CA ILE A 215 -1.40 -10.10 7.65
C ILE A 215 -1.53 -11.48 8.28
N HIS A 216 -1.42 -11.53 9.60
CA HIS A 216 -1.70 -12.72 10.37
C HIS A 216 -3.21 -13.00 10.36
N ILE A 217 -3.58 -14.03 9.61
CA ILE A 217 -4.96 -14.50 9.47
C ILE A 217 -5.27 -15.52 10.55
#